data_599307790ba08387e75d9079532907d5
#
_entry.id   599307790ba08387e75d9079532907d5
#
_cell.length_a   1.000
_cell.length_b   1.000
_cell.length_c   1.000
_cell.angle_alpha   90.00
_cell.angle_beta   90.00
_cell.angle_gamma   90.00
#
_symmetry.space_group_name_H-M   'P 1'
#
loop_
_entity.id
_entity.type
_entity.pdbx_description
1 polymer ?
#
loop_
_entity_poly.entity_id
_entity_poly.type
_entity_poly.pdbx_seq_one_letter_code
_entity_poly.pdbx_strand_id
1 'polypeptide(L)'
;DGNTAIQGMTDILAANPDLTAFLSTGAFTQWFDNAYRQAAEPYKAKLDSGDLTIVVADTLPMQMQQLADGLANGNVGQRPFEMGYKAMFILKDIVEGKKVDDPIYTGLDVCNNENHDSCLAQ
;
A
#
# COMPACT_ATOMS: atom_id res chain seq x y z
N ASP A 1 -5.79 -13.48 -6.29
CA ASP A 1 -4.37 -13.68 -5.99
C ASP A 1 -3.52 -12.57 -6.62
N GLY A 2 -2.21 -12.51 -6.30
CA GLY A 2 -1.32 -11.45 -6.76
C GLY A 2 -1.13 -11.41 -8.29
N ASN A 3 -1.09 -12.56 -8.96
CA ASN A 3 -0.97 -12.59 -10.43
C ASN A 3 -2.19 -11.97 -11.10
N THR A 4 -3.39 -12.28 -10.61
CA THR A 4 -4.64 -11.68 -11.10
C THR A 4 -4.65 -10.16 -10.85
N ALA A 5 -4.15 -9.72 -9.70
CA ALA A 5 -4.09 -8.29 -9.37
C ALA A 5 -3.12 -7.53 -10.29
N ILE A 6 -1.94 -8.10 -10.57
CA ILE A 6 -0.95 -7.50 -11.49
C ILE A 6 -1.48 -7.49 -12.92
N GLN A 7 -2.11 -8.58 -13.37
CA GLN A 7 -2.72 -8.62 -14.69
C GLN A 7 -3.82 -7.54 -14.82
N GLY A 8 -4.69 -7.43 -13.81
CA GLY A 8 -5.72 -6.40 -13.78
C GLY A 8 -5.16 -4.98 -13.82
N MET A 9 -4.07 -4.70 -13.08
CA MET A 9 -3.37 -3.42 -13.15
C MET A 9 -2.83 -3.16 -14.56
N THR A 10 -2.17 -4.15 -15.15
CA THR A 10 -1.59 -4.05 -16.50
C THR A 10 -2.67 -3.76 -17.54
N ASP A 11 -3.78 -4.48 -17.48
CA ASP A 11 -4.90 -4.33 -18.41
C ASP A 11 -5.56 -2.94 -18.27
N ILE A 12 -5.76 -2.46 -17.04
CA ILE A 12 -6.34 -1.13 -16.77
C ILE A 12 -5.44 -0.02 -17.31
N LEU A 13 -4.13 -0.08 -17.03
CA LEU A 13 -3.18 0.93 -17.50
C LEU A 13 -3.06 0.93 -19.03
N ALA A 14 -3.07 -0.25 -19.65
CA ALA A 14 -3.00 -0.37 -21.11
C ALA A 14 -4.28 0.11 -21.81
N ALA A 15 -5.44 -0.18 -21.23
CA ALA A 15 -6.73 0.21 -21.79
C ALA A 15 -7.07 1.71 -21.62
N ASN A 16 -6.40 2.39 -20.68
CA ASN A 16 -6.67 3.78 -20.34
C ASN A 16 -5.38 4.62 -20.38
N PRO A 17 -4.87 4.96 -21.57
CA PRO A 17 -3.59 5.67 -21.71
C PRO A 17 -3.59 7.09 -21.13
N ASP A 18 -4.76 7.67 -20.90
CA ASP A 18 -5.00 8.97 -20.27
C ASP A 18 -5.28 8.91 -18.77
N LEU A 19 -5.19 7.71 -18.17
CA LEU A 19 -5.36 7.55 -16.73
C LEU A 19 -4.30 8.34 -15.95
N THR A 20 -4.75 9.16 -15.01
CA THR A 20 -3.87 10.01 -14.18
C THR A 20 -3.59 9.44 -12.80
N ALA A 21 -4.39 8.46 -12.34
CA ALA A 21 -4.18 7.81 -11.06
C ALA A 21 -4.65 6.35 -11.06
N PHE A 22 -3.87 5.49 -10.41
CA PHE A 22 -4.21 4.11 -10.11
C PHE A 22 -4.04 3.88 -8.60
N LEU A 23 -5.12 3.47 -7.93
CA LEU A 23 -5.11 3.18 -6.51
C LEU A 23 -5.46 1.71 -6.26
N SER A 24 -4.53 0.98 -5.65
CA SER A 24 -4.75 -0.40 -5.21
C SER A 24 -5.08 -0.44 -3.73
N THR A 25 -6.26 -0.96 -3.39
CA THR A 25 -6.73 -1.07 -1.99
C THR A 25 -6.09 -2.22 -1.21
N GLY A 26 -5.19 -2.96 -1.82
CA GLY A 26 -4.43 -4.04 -1.19
C GLY A 26 -3.03 -4.15 -1.80
N ALA A 27 -2.11 -4.79 -1.09
CA ALA A 27 -0.71 -4.98 -1.50
C ALA A 27 -0.53 -5.93 -2.70
N PHE A 28 -1.57 -6.62 -3.13
CA PHE A 28 -1.48 -7.75 -4.09
C PHE A 28 -0.80 -7.40 -5.41
N THR A 29 -0.92 -6.15 -5.89
CA THR A 29 -0.25 -5.71 -7.11
C THR A 29 1.27 -5.67 -6.96
N GLN A 30 1.78 -5.44 -5.75
CA GLN A 30 3.21 -5.31 -5.45
C GLN A 30 3.85 -6.56 -4.81
N TRP A 31 3.10 -7.65 -4.57
CA TRP A 31 3.62 -8.83 -3.87
C TRP A 31 4.64 -9.64 -4.65
N PHE A 32 4.64 -9.56 -5.98
CA PHE A 32 5.61 -10.25 -6.83
C PHE A 32 6.51 -9.21 -7.48
N ASP A 33 7.67 -8.95 -6.88
CA ASP A 33 8.56 -7.85 -7.24
C ASP A 33 8.84 -7.76 -8.75
N ASN A 34 9.31 -8.85 -9.34
CA ASN A 34 9.63 -8.88 -10.77
C ASN A 34 8.42 -8.59 -11.66
N ALA A 35 7.26 -9.15 -11.33
CA ALA A 35 6.05 -8.97 -12.13
C ALA A 35 5.52 -7.54 -12.01
N TYR A 36 5.55 -6.96 -10.80
CA TYR A 36 5.20 -5.57 -10.61
C TYR A 36 6.13 -4.61 -11.36
N ARG A 37 7.45 -4.84 -11.26
CA ARG A 37 8.44 -4.04 -11.99
C ARG A 37 8.18 -4.07 -13.50
N GLN A 38 7.95 -5.24 -14.07
CA GLN A 38 7.61 -5.37 -15.50
C GLN A 38 6.32 -4.63 -15.87
N ALA A 39 5.33 -4.61 -14.99
CA ALA A 39 4.07 -3.92 -15.22
C ALA A 39 4.19 -2.38 -15.08
N ALA A 40 5.00 -1.89 -14.14
CA ALA A 40 5.12 -0.46 -13.83
C ALA A 40 6.20 0.26 -14.68
N GLU A 41 7.30 -0.42 -15.04
CA GLU A 41 8.43 0.15 -15.78
C GLU A 41 8.03 0.91 -17.07
N PRO A 42 7.09 0.43 -17.90
CA PRO A 42 6.65 1.15 -19.08
C PRO A 42 6.04 2.53 -18.79
N TYR A 43 5.60 2.75 -17.55
CA TYR A 43 4.94 3.98 -17.10
C TYR A 43 5.86 4.88 -16.26
N LYS A 44 7.13 4.49 -16.06
CA LYS A 44 8.06 5.23 -15.18
C LYS A 44 8.18 6.70 -15.56
N ALA A 45 8.26 7.03 -16.84
CA ALA A 45 8.32 8.43 -17.28
C ALA A 45 7.08 9.24 -16.85
N LYS A 46 5.88 8.62 -16.85
CA LYS A 46 4.65 9.27 -16.37
C LYS A 46 4.60 9.39 -14.84
N LEU A 47 5.17 8.42 -14.13
CA LEU A 47 5.30 8.47 -12.68
C LEU A 47 6.26 9.59 -12.26
N ASP A 48 7.39 9.71 -12.94
CA ASP A 48 8.42 10.73 -12.68
C ASP A 48 7.91 12.15 -13.02
N SER A 49 7.10 12.31 -14.08
CA SER A 49 6.50 13.60 -14.46
C SER A 49 5.27 13.98 -13.63
N GLY A 50 4.66 13.04 -12.93
CA GLY A 50 3.39 13.23 -12.23
C GLY A 50 2.15 13.13 -13.11
N ASP A 51 2.29 12.74 -14.39
CA ASP A 51 1.16 12.51 -15.30
C ASP A 51 0.37 11.24 -14.92
N LEU A 52 1.00 10.33 -14.19
CA LEU A 52 0.37 9.17 -13.57
C LEU A 52 0.79 9.07 -12.11
N THR A 53 -0.13 8.83 -11.22
CA THR A 53 0.12 8.54 -9.80
C THR A 53 -0.31 7.12 -9.47
N ILE A 54 0.60 6.30 -8.95
CA ILE A 54 0.29 4.97 -8.43
C ILE A 54 0.42 4.98 -6.91
N VAL A 55 -0.67 4.63 -6.21
CA VAL A 55 -0.70 4.45 -4.76
C VAL A 55 -1.19 3.04 -4.43
N VAL A 56 -0.47 2.36 -3.55
CA VAL A 56 -0.78 0.98 -3.16
C VAL A 56 -0.88 0.86 -1.64
N ALA A 57 -1.76 0.00 -1.15
CA ALA A 57 -1.85 -0.29 0.28
C ALA A 57 -0.65 -1.12 0.76
N ASP A 58 -0.38 -0.99 2.05
CA ASP A 58 0.68 -1.61 2.83
C ASP A 58 2.10 -1.07 2.56
N THR A 59 3.03 -1.42 3.48
CA THR A 59 4.41 -0.90 3.50
C THR A 59 5.41 -2.03 3.78
N LEU A 60 5.30 -3.13 3.03
CA LEU A 60 6.28 -4.22 3.11
C LEU A 60 7.66 -3.75 2.61
N PRO A 61 8.76 -4.35 3.08
CA PRO A 61 10.11 -3.95 2.67
C PRO A 61 10.29 -3.89 1.14
N MET A 62 9.75 -4.85 0.40
CA MET A 62 9.82 -4.85 -1.07
C MET A 62 9.03 -3.70 -1.70
N GLN A 63 7.88 -3.32 -1.09
CA GLN A 63 7.08 -2.19 -1.56
C GLN A 63 7.83 -0.87 -1.37
N MET A 64 8.53 -0.73 -0.25
CA MET A 64 9.36 0.46 0.01
C MET A 64 10.53 0.56 -0.97
N GLN A 65 11.12 -0.57 -1.39
CA GLN A 65 12.13 -0.59 -2.44
C GLN A 65 11.55 -0.20 -3.80
N GLN A 66 10.37 -0.71 -4.17
CA GLN A 66 9.69 -0.32 -5.41
C GLN A 66 9.32 1.17 -5.43
N LEU A 67 8.95 1.71 -4.27
CA LEU A 67 8.69 3.13 -4.08
C LEU A 67 9.98 3.96 -4.26
N ALA A 68 11.09 3.54 -3.62
CA ALA A 68 12.40 4.17 -3.76
C ALA A 68 12.91 4.17 -5.22
N ASP A 69 12.60 3.11 -5.97
CA ASP A 69 12.97 2.97 -7.38
C ASP A 69 12.07 3.81 -8.33
N GLY A 70 11.08 4.53 -7.78
CA GLY A 70 10.15 5.37 -8.54
C GLY A 70 9.12 4.59 -9.34
N LEU A 71 8.79 3.38 -8.93
CA LEU A 71 7.77 2.53 -9.57
C LEU A 71 6.37 2.69 -8.96
N ALA A 72 6.24 3.50 -7.92
CA ALA A 72 5.02 4.00 -7.33
C ALA A 72 5.28 5.41 -6.79
N ASN A 73 4.22 6.18 -6.52
CA ASN A 73 4.33 7.53 -5.94
C ASN A 73 3.99 7.52 -4.44
N GLY A 74 3.31 6.48 -3.97
CA GLY A 74 2.97 6.36 -2.57
C GLY A 74 2.49 4.98 -2.16
N ASN A 75 2.66 4.71 -0.87
CA ASN A 75 2.09 3.56 -0.19
C ASN A 75 1.39 4.02 1.09
N VAL A 76 0.30 3.34 1.44
CA VAL A 76 -0.44 3.62 2.68
C VAL A 76 -0.40 2.37 3.56
N GLY A 77 0.43 2.44 4.59
CA GLY A 77 0.65 1.36 5.54
C GLY A 77 -0.41 1.31 6.63
N GLN A 78 -0.75 0.11 7.02
CA GLN A 78 -1.47 -0.19 8.24
C GLN A 78 -0.46 -0.40 9.38
N ARG A 79 -0.95 -0.45 10.63
CA ARG A 79 -0.14 -0.75 11.83
C ARG A 79 -0.55 -2.09 12.44
N PRO A 80 -0.18 -3.22 11.82
CA PRO A 80 -0.65 -4.54 12.23
C PRO A 80 -0.23 -4.92 13.65
N PHE A 81 0.98 -4.51 14.09
CA PHE A 81 1.40 -4.73 15.47
C PHE A 81 0.49 -3.98 16.45
N GLU A 82 0.21 -2.70 16.20
CA GLU A 82 -0.66 -1.89 17.04
C GLU A 82 -2.09 -2.46 17.08
N MET A 83 -2.60 -2.93 15.93
CA MET A 83 -3.91 -3.58 15.85
C MET A 83 -3.98 -4.80 16.77
N GLY A 84 -3.01 -5.71 16.68
CA GLY A 84 -2.96 -6.90 17.52
C GLY A 84 -2.74 -6.56 18.99
N TYR A 85 -1.83 -5.66 19.30
CA TYR A 85 -1.52 -5.25 20.66
C TYR A 85 -2.74 -4.62 21.35
N LYS A 86 -3.38 -3.63 20.72
CA LYS A 86 -4.59 -2.98 21.27
C LYS A 86 -5.74 -3.95 21.44
N ALA A 87 -5.92 -4.89 20.51
CA ALA A 87 -7.01 -5.86 20.56
C ALA A 87 -7.01 -6.67 21.86
N MET A 88 -5.83 -7.01 22.40
CA MET A 88 -5.72 -7.77 23.66
C MET A 88 -6.26 -6.98 24.84
N PHE A 89 -5.99 -5.69 24.94
CA PHE A 89 -6.50 -4.82 26.01
C PHE A 89 -7.99 -4.56 25.86
N ILE A 90 -8.44 -4.35 24.63
CA ILE A 90 -9.86 -4.15 24.32
C ILE A 90 -10.67 -5.39 24.72
N LEU A 91 -10.21 -6.59 24.39
CA LEU A 91 -10.86 -7.84 24.78
C LEU A 91 -10.92 -8.00 26.29
N LYS A 92 -9.83 -7.66 27.00
CA LYS A 92 -9.82 -7.68 28.47
C LYS A 92 -10.88 -6.72 29.03
N ASP A 93 -10.95 -5.50 28.53
CA ASP A 93 -11.91 -4.48 29.00
C ASP A 93 -13.36 -4.93 28.75
N ILE A 94 -13.65 -5.57 27.59
CA ILE A 94 -14.96 -6.15 27.28
C ILE A 94 -15.31 -7.26 28.27
N VAL A 95 -14.37 -8.17 28.57
CA VAL A 95 -14.59 -9.28 29.55
C VAL A 95 -14.84 -8.73 30.95
N GLU A 96 -14.19 -7.62 31.31
CA GLU A 96 -14.39 -6.93 32.59
C GLU A 96 -15.69 -6.07 32.62
N GLY A 97 -16.48 -6.09 31.55
CA GLY A 97 -17.74 -5.32 31.45
C GLY A 97 -17.56 -3.82 31.26
N LYS A 98 -16.35 -3.38 30.88
CA LYS A 98 -16.08 -1.97 30.60
C LYS A 98 -16.62 -1.58 29.22
N LYS A 99 -17.00 -0.31 29.09
CA LYS A 99 -17.36 0.25 27.80
C LYS A 99 -16.10 0.51 26.99
N VAL A 100 -16.11 0.05 25.75
CA VAL A 100 -15.05 0.31 24.75
C VAL A 100 -15.62 1.18 23.62
N ASP A 101 -14.73 1.91 22.94
CA ASP A 101 -15.13 2.68 21.77
C ASP A 101 -15.46 1.76 20.59
N ASP A 102 -16.36 2.22 19.72
CA ASP A 102 -16.73 1.54 18.47
C ASP A 102 -17.08 2.59 17.40
N PRO A 103 -16.30 2.69 16.32
CA PRO A 103 -15.09 1.93 15.99
C PRO A 103 -13.83 2.39 16.75
N ILE A 104 -12.83 1.48 16.85
CA ILE A 104 -11.49 1.81 17.34
C ILE A 104 -10.54 1.87 16.14
N TYR A 105 -9.99 3.04 15.89
CA TYR A 105 -9.05 3.23 14.79
C TYR A 105 -7.60 3.08 15.25
N THR A 106 -6.79 2.46 14.39
CA THR A 106 -5.32 2.53 14.44
C THR A 106 -4.82 3.57 13.44
N GLY A 107 -3.60 4.04 13.59
CA GLY A 107 -3.01 4.98 12.65
C GLY A 107 -2.76 4.36 11.26
N LEU A 108 -2.51 5.23 10.29
CA LEU A 108 -2.01 4.88 8.97
C LEU A 108 -0.67 5.57 8.75
N ASP A 109 0.23 4.92 8.02
CA ASP A 109 1.52 5.48 7.62
C ASP A 109 1.48 5.80 6.11
N VAL A 110 1.62 7.08 5.78
CA VAL A 110 1.66 7.55 4.40
C VAL A 110 3.11 7.67 3.96
N CYS A 111 3.50 6.85 3.02
CA CYS A 111 4.86 6.70 2.53
C CYS A 111 4.98 7.20 1.09
N ASN A 112 6.05 7.93 0.82
CA ASN A 112 6.40 8.43 -0.50
C ASN A 112 7.93 8.35 -0.70
N ASN A 113 8.44 8.85 -1.81
CA ASN A 113 9.87 8.81 -2.14
C ASN A 113 10.75 9.57 -1.13
N GLU A 114 10.21 10.49 -0.35
CA GLU A 114 10.97 11.29 0.62
C GLU A 114 11.12 10.61 1.97
N ASN A 115 10.20 9.71 2.34
CA ASN A 115 10.14 9.11 3.68
C ASN A 115 10.10 7.57 3.68
N HIS A 116 10.27 6.91 2.54
CA HIS A 116 10.17 5.45 2.40
C HIS A 116 11.06 4.67 3.37
N ASP A 117 12.26 5.18 3.70
CA ASP A 117 13.21 4.54 4.62
C ASP A 117 12.65 4.42 6.05
N SER A 118 11.76 5.31 6.45
CA SER A 118 11.14 5.32 7.79
C SER A 118 9.75 4.65 7.83
N CYS A 119 9.27 4.19 6.71
CA CYS A 119 7.91 3.68 6.51
C CYS A 119 7.79 2.15 6.52
N LEU A 120 8.70 1.45 7.14
CA LEU A 120 8.60 0.00 7.27
C LEU A 120 7.45 -0.38 8.20
N ALA A 121 6.71 -1.43 7.85
CA ALA A 121 5.63 -1.99 8.66
C ALA A 121 6.13 -2.28 10.09
N GLN A 122 5.52 -1.63 11.09
CA GLN A 122 5.83 -1.78 12.51
C GLN A 122 4.94 -2.84 13.17
#